data_8a41bd251ded34c06b04d6fb6bf8d7c1
#
_entry.id   8a41bd251ded34c06b04d6fb6bf8d7c1
#
_cell.length_a   1.000
_cell.length_b   1.000
_cell.length_c   1.000
_cell.angle_alpha   90.00
_cell.angle_beta   90.00
_cell.angle_gamma   90.00
#
_symmetry.space_group_name_H-M   'P 1'
#
loop_
_entity.id
_entity.type
_entity.pdbx_description
1 polymer ?
#
loop_
_entity_poly.entity_id
_entity_poly.type
_entity_poly.pdbx_seq_one_letter_code
_entity_poly.pdbx_strand_id
1 'polypeptide(L)'
;MSAKYVEPFPVKTRGDEFGNLAPYRNGRPHRGQDWSPKENSDIKAITDGTVFVNTWTDVLGWIIIHSTKDGYWVLYAHLAKESTLKKGDKVKAGETLIGKVGGGKNTPSGTASTGAHLHLSIGKANKTFSNPNIHLAAYTDLVDPIKHIEANK
;
A
#
# COMPACT_ATOMS: atom_id res chain seq x y z
N MET A 1 -2.17 6.25 -21.50
CA MET A 1 -1.55 7.38 -20.81
C MET A 1 -0.55 6.89 -19.79
N SER A 2 0.60 7.52 -19.71
CA SER A 2 1.59 7.18 -18.70
C SER A 2 1.22 7.84 -17.37
N ALA A 3 1.53 7.15 -16.28
CA ALA A 3 1.42 7.69 -14.93
C ALA A 3 2.83 7.86 -14.38
N LYS A 4 3.02 8.89 -13.56
CA LYS A 4 4.28 9.09 -12.84
C LYS A 4 4.14 8.58 -11.43
N TYR A 5 5.16 7.89 -10.96
CA TYR A 5 5.21 7.32 -9.63
C TYR A 5 6.38 7.90 -8.85
N VAL A 6 6.21 8.01 -7.54
CA VAL A 6 7.27 8.39 -6.62
C VAL A 6 7.39 7.32 -5.54
N GLU A 7 8.60 7.06 -5.07
CA GLU A 7 8.79 6.13 -3.96
C GLU A 7 8.32 6.80 -2.66
N PRO A 8 7.55 6.09 -1.80
CA PRO A 8 6.95 6.73 -0.62
C PRO A 8 7.94 7.12 0.47
N PHE A 9 9.07 6.41 0.57
CA PHE A 9 10.11 6.64 1.58
C PHE A 9 11.48 6.37 0.98
N PRO A 10 12.58 6.85 1.62
CA PRO A 10 13.92 6.62 1.10
C PRO A 10 14.26 5.15 0.88
N VAL A 11 15.06 4.86 -0.12
CA VAL A 11 15.48 3.49 -0.48
C VAL A 11 16.05 2.74 0.72
N LYS A 12 16.81 3.41 1.58
CA LYS A 12 17.40 2.78 2.77
C LYS A 12 16.38 2.21 3.76
N THR A 13 15.11 2.64 3.66
CA THR A 13 14.02 2.15 4.53
C THR A 13 13.29 0.95 3.95
N ARG A 14 13.62 0.51 2.73
CA ARG A 14 13.00 -0.66 2.13
C ARG A 14 13.23 -1.88 3.02
N GLY A 15 12.14 -2.61 3.29
CA GLY A 15 12.14 -3.82 4.10
C GLY A 15 11.81 -5.03 3.23
N ASP A 16 10.83 -5.81 3.71
CA ASP A 16 10.45 -7.08 3.08
C ASP A 16 9.97 -6.87 1.65
N GLU A 17 10.56 -7.61 0.71
CA GLU A 17 10.34 -7.42 -0.72
C GLU A 17 9.13 -8.20 -1.23
N PHE A 18 8.56 -7.70 -2.32
CA PHE A 18 7.51 -8.38 -3.06
C PHE A 18 7.99 -9.77 -3.48
N GLY A 19 7.17 -10.79 -3.21
CA GLY A 19 7.49 -12.16 -3.57
C GLY A 19 8.40 -12.91 -2.59
N ASN A 20 8.85 -12.26 -1.51
CA ASN A 20 9.70 -12.90 -0.52
C ASN A 20 8.96 -14.09 0.13
N LEU A 21 9.68 -15.23 0.25
CA LEU A 21 9.15 -16.49 0.79
C LEU A 21 9.70 -16.74 2.20
N ALA A 22 9.62 -15.76 3.09
CA ALA A 22 10.08 -15.92 4.47
C ALA A 22 9.40 -17.13 5.15
N PRO A 23 10.09 -17.84 6.08
CA PRO A 23 9.55 -19.05 6.69
C PRO A 23 8.17 -18.91 7.33
N TYR A 24 7.89 -17.76 7.96
CA TYR A 24 6.60 -17.51 8.60
C TYR A 24 5.44 -17.37 7.61
N ARG A 25 5.73 -17.33 6.30
CA ARG A 25 4.69 -17.21 5.26
C ARG A 25 4.16 -18.56 4.77
N ASN A 26 4.72 -19.65 5.23
CA ASN A 26 4.26 -21.01 4.86
C ASN A 26 4.18 -21.19 3.34
N GLY A 27 5.21 -20.78 2.60
CA GLY A 27 5.26 -20.91 1.16
C GLY A 27 4.48 -19.85 0.38
N ARG A 28 3.82 -18.91 1.06
CA ARG A 28 3.12 -17.81 0.38
C ARG A 28 4.06 -16.66 0.12
N PRO A 29 4.09 -16.11 -1.10
CA PRO A 29 4.94 -14.96 -1.39
C PRO A 29 4.39 -13.68 -0.73
N HIS A 30 5.28 -12.76 -0.38
CA HIS A 30 4.88 -11.44 0.12
C HIS A 30 4.12 -10.68 -0.98
N ARG A 31 2.97 -10.14 -0.63
CA ARG A 31 2.02 -9.53 -1.58
C ARG A 31 2.28 -8.06 -1.88
N GLY A 32 3.37 -7.52 -1.37
CA GLY A 32 3.70 -6.11 -1.57
C GLY A 32 5.13 -5.84 -1.17
N GLN A 33 5.44 -4.56 -1.08
CA GLN A 33 6.75 -4.08 -0.63
C GLN A 33 6.56 -3.34 0.68
N ASP A 34 7.47 -3.57 1.62
CA ASP A 34 7.48 -2.86 2.90
C ASP A 34 8.53 -1.77 2.91
N TRP A 35 8.23 -0.68 3.61
CA TRP A 35 9.19 0.37 3.99
C TRP A 35 9.06 0.56 5.50
N SER A 36 10.18 0.73 6.19
CA SER A 36 10.21 0.82 7.66
C SER A 36 10.78 2.16 8.15
N PRO A 37 10.08 3.28 7.87
CA PRO A 37 10.43 4.55 8.49
C PRO A 37 9.92 4.58 9.93
N LYS A 38 10.10 5.71 10.61
CA LYS A 38 9.59 5.87 11.97
C LYS A 38 8.07 5.77 12.01
N GLU A 39 7.55 5.22 13.11
CA GLU A 39 6.13 5.22 13.41
C GLU A 39 5.57 6.65 13.34
N ASN A 40 4.37 6.80 12.78
CA ASN A 40 3.69 8.09 12.56
C ASN A 40 4.31 8.96 11.46
N SER A 41 5.24 8.45 10.66
CA SER A 41 5.73 9.17 9.48
C SER A 41 4.61 9.37 8.48
N ASP A 42 4.59 10.52 7.81
CA ASP A 42 3.58 10.84 6.79
C ASP A 42 3.77 9.98 5.55
N ILE A 43 2.69 9.38 5.06
CA ILE A 43 2.67 8.63 3.81
C ILE A 43 1.99 9.50 2.77
N LYS A 44 2.74 9.87 1.72
CA LYS A 44 2.18 10.61 0.58
C LYS A 44 1.81 9.62 -0.53
N ALA A 45 0.81 9.98 -1.33
CA ALA A 45 0.41 9.15 -2.46
C ALA A 45 1.60 8.92 -3.40
N ILE A 46 1.74 7.68 -3.90
CA ILE A 46 2.85 7.35 -4.81
C ILE A 46 2.54 7.70 -6.25
N THR A 47 1.28 7.92 -6.60
CA THR A 47 0.86 8.31 -7.94
C THR A 47 -0.53 8.95 -7.86
N ASP A 48 -0.94 9.63 -8.92
CA ASP A 48 -2.26 10.26 -8.98
C ASP A 48 -3.37 9.21 -9.11
N GLY A 49 -4.51 9.50 -8.51
CA GLY A 49 -5.67 8.62 -8.63
C GLY A 49 -6.87 9.10 -7.83
N THR A 50 -7.80 8.18 -7.59
CA THR A 50 -9.03 8.46 -6.84
C THR A 50 -9.23 7.35 -5.81
N VAL A 51 -9.50 7.74 -4.55
CA VAL A 51 -9.74 6.80 -3.46
C VAL A 51 -11.06 6.05 -3.72
N PHE A 52 -11.06 4.74 -3.55
CA PHE A 52 -12.29 3.95 -3.62
C PHE A 52 -12.47 2.99 -2.44
N VAL A 53 -11.46 2.82 -1.57
CA VAL A 53 -11.58 2.05 -0.33
C VAL A 53 -10.90 2.79 0.80
N ASN A 54 -11.58 2.91 1.94
CA ASN A 54 -11.04 3.35 3.23
C ASN A 54 -11.73 2.51 4.29
N THR A 55 -11.05 1.54 4.87
CA THR A 55 -11.66 0.60 5.81
C THR A 55 -10.63 -0.02 6.74
N TRP A 56 -11.11 -0.75 7.74
CA TRP A 56 -10.31 -1.57 8.64
C TRP A 56 -10.39 -3.03 8.23
N THR A 57 -9.27 -3.74 8.32
CA THR A 57 -9.24 -5.21 8.23
C THR A 57 -8.42 -5.74 9.40
N ASP A 58 -8.78 -6.93 9.90
CA ASP A 58 -8.09 -7.50 11.07
C ASP A 58 -6.63 -7.86 10.77
N VAL A 59 -6.31 -8.17 9.53
CA VAL A 59 -4.96 -8.56 9.13
C VAL A 59 -4.11 -7.33 8.79
N LEU A 60 -4.65 -6.40 7.99
CA LEU A 60 -3.89 -5.27 7.46
C LEU A 60 -4.11 -3.97 8.22
N GLY A 61 -5.04 -3.94 9.19
CA GLY A 61 -5.40 -2.73 9.93
C GLY A 61 -6.12 -1.72 9.05
N TRP A 62 -5.90 -0.44 9.30
CA TRP A 62 -6.47 0.62 8.47
C TRP A 62 -5.81 0.62 7.10
N ILE A 63 -6.61 0.64 6.05
CA ILE A 63 -6.13 0.64 4.66
C ILE A 63 -6.79 1.74 3.85
N ILE A 64 -6.06 2.21 2.85
CA ILE A 64 -6.57 3.05 1.76
C ILE A 64 -6.23 2.35 0.45
N ILE A 65 -7.17 2.39 -0.50
CA ILE A 65 -6.90 1.94 -1.87
C ILE A 65 -7.38 3.03 -2.82
N HIS A 66 -6.52 3.42 -3.76
CA HIS A 66 -6.91 4.35 -4.82
C HIS A 66 -6.57 3.78 -6.19
N SER A 67 -7.29 4.28 -7.21
CA SER A 67 -7.02 3.97 -8.60
C SER A 67 -5.76 4.68 -9.07
N THR A 68 -5.30 4.32 -10.26
CA THR A 68 -4.19 4.99 -10.92
C THR A 68 -4.57 5.33 -12.36
N LYS A 69 -3.81 6.21 -12.99
CA LYS A 69 -4.07 6.61 -14.38
C LYS A 69 -3.65 5.53 -15.39
N ASP A 70 -2.78 4.62 -14.99
CA ASP A 70 -2.24 3.59 -15.89
C ASP A 70 -2.92 2.22 -15.73
N GLY A 71 -4.10 2.18 -15.10
CA GLY A 71 -4.90 0.96 -15.04
C GLY A 71 -4.53 0.00 -13.92
N TYR A 72 -4.04 0.54 -12.81
CA TYR A 72 -3.71 -0.23 -11.60
C TYR A 72 -4.48 0.33 -10.41
N TRP A 73 -4.30 -0.29 -9.25
CA TRP A 73 -4.72 0.23 -7.96
C TRP A 73 -3.55 0.13 -7.00
N VAL A 74 -3.53 1.02 -6.00
CA VAL A 74 -2.49 1.04 -4.95
C VAL A 74 -3.17 0.88 -3.60
N LEU A 75 -2.68 -0.09 -2.82
CA LEU A 75 -3.15 -0.34 -1.44
C LEU A 75 -2.04 0.07 -0.47
N TYR A 76 -2.41 0.86 0.54
CA TYR A 76 -1.54 1.23 1.65
C TYR A 76 -2.12 0.60 2.91
N ALA A 77 -1.32 -0.19 3.62
CA ALA A 77 -1.77 -0.93 4.79
C ALA A 77 -1.02 -0.54 6.06
N HIS A 78 -1.54 -0.98 7.18
CA HIS A 78 -0.98 -0.73 8.52
C HIS A 78 -0.90 0.75 8.86
N LEU A 79 -1.91 1.53 8.45
CA LEU A 79 -1.97 2.95 8.81
C LEU A 79 -2.19 3.10 10.31
N ALA A 80 -1.61 4.15 10.90
CA ALA A 80 -1.66 4.40 12.34
C ALA A 80 -3.09 4.63 12.85
N LYS A 81 -3.95 5.13 11.97
CA LYS A 81 -5.38 5.37 12.27
C LYS A 81 -6.13 5.49 10.95
N GLU A 82 -7.45 5.59 11.04
CA GLU A 82 -8.28 5.81 9.86
C GLU A 82 -7.82 7.06 9.11
N SER A 83 -7.64 6.93 7.80
CA SER A 83 -7.30 8.08 6.95
C SER A 83 -8.44 9.08 6.91
N THR A 84 -8.11 10.34 6.77
CA THR A 84 -9.11 11.41 6.56
C THR A 84 -9.64 11.45 5.13
N LEU A 85 -9.03 10.70 4.20
CA LEU A 85 -9.49 10.62 2.84
C LEU A 85 -10.78 9.79 2.75
N LYS A 86 -11.66 10.19 1.83
CA LYS A 86 -12.94 9.52 1.62
C LYS A 86 -13.03 8.97 0.21
N LYS A 87 -13.90 7.98 0.02
CA LYS A 87 -14.19 7.46 -1.31
C LYS A 87 -14.58 8.62 -2.25
N GLY A 88 -13.89 8.69 -3.39
CA GLY A 88 -14.09 9.77 -4.36
C GLY A 88 -13.06 10.87 -4.28
N ASP A 89 -12.29 10.95 -3.19
CA ASP A 89 -11.23 11.96 -3.06
C ASP A 89 -10.11 11.69 -4.05
N LYS A 90 -9.61 12.75 -4.65
CA LYS A 90 -8.47 12.67 -5.56
C LYS A 90 -7.16 12.77 -4.80
N VAL A 91 -6.17 11.99 -5.23
CA VAL A 91 -4.83 12.03 -4.64
C VAL A 91 -3.80 12.39 -5.71
N LYS A 92 -2.76 13.09 -5.29
CA LYS A 92 -1.66 13.54 -6.14
C LYS A 92 -0.33 12.99 -5.66
N ALA A 93 0.44 12.47 -6.60
CA ALA A 93 1.76 11.90 -6.34
C ALA A 93 2.65 12.85 -5.55
N GLY A 94 3.19 12.37 -4.43
CA GLY A 94 4.13 13.12 -3.61
C GLY A 94 3.53 14.28 -2.82
N GLU A 95 2.22 14.53 -2.94
CA GLU A 95 1.58 15.70 -2.31
C GLU A 95 0.47 15.33 -1.34
N THR A 96 -0.46 14.46 -1.75
CA THR A 96 -1.62 14.14 -0.92
C THR A 96 -1.24 13.20 0.21
N LEU A 97 -1.59 13.56 1.44
CA LEU A 97 -1.39 12.72 2.61
C LEU A 97 -2.37 11.56 2.57
N ILE A 98 -1.85 10.33 2.49
CA ILE A 98 -2.65 9.10 2.58
C ILE A 98 -2.98 8.80 4.04
N GLY A 99 -1.99 8.93 4.90
CA GLY A 99 -2.10 8.61 6.32
C GLY A 99 -0.73 8.58 6.95
N LYS A 100 -0.62 7.91 8.10
CA LYS A 100 0.65 7.82 8.83
C LYS A 100 1.01 6.36 9.06
N VAL A 101 2.31 6.09 9.15
CA VAL A 101 2.85 4.74 9.37
C VAL A 101 2.45 4.25 10.75
N GLY A 102 1.80 3.10 10.80
CA GLY A 102 1.42 2.42 12.04
C GLY A 102 2.14 1.08 12.18
N GLY A 103 1.60 0.23 13.05
CA GLY A 103 2.10 -1.12 13.27
C GLY A 103 3.21 -1.21 14.30
N GLY A 104 3.61 -0.10 14.87
CA GLY A 104 4.59 -0.09 15.94
C GLY A 104 3.95 -0.30 17.31
N LYS A 105 4.72 -0.03 18.36
CA LYS A 105 4.31 -0.27 19.74
C LYS A 105 3.06 0.52 20.15
N ASN A 106 2.93 1.75 19.66
CA ASN A 106 1.87 2.66 20.05
C ASN A 106 0.75 2.80 19.04
N THR A 107 0.84 2.12 17.91
CA THR A 107 -0.15 2.22 16.82
C THR A 107 -0.44 0.84 16.23
N PRO A 108 -1.17 -0.01 16.97
CA PRO A 108 -1.50 -1.34 16.43
C PRO A 108 -2.29 -1.22 15.14
N SER A 109 -1.90 -1.97 14.13
CA SER A 109 -2.45 -1.88 12.77
C SER A 109 -2.55 -3.25 12.13
N GLY A 110 -3.36 -4.12 12.72
CA GLY A 110 -3.65 -5.44 12.19
C GLY A 110 -2.66 -6.51 12.65
N THR A 111 -3.06 -7.77 12.49
CA THR A 111 -2.31 -8.92 13.00
C THR A 111 -1.06 -9.23 12.20
N ALA A 112 -0.99 -8.77 10.95
CA ALA A 112 0.17 -9.00 10.08
C ALA A 112 1.33 -8.05 10.37
N SER A 113 1.16 -7.08 11.26
CA SER A 113 2.22 -6.12 11.60
C SER A 113 2.91 -6.49 12.88
N THR A 114 4.24 -6.58 12.85
CA THR A 114 5.08 -6.85 14.03
C THR A 114 6.00 -5.66 14.37
N GLY A 115 5.90 -4.59 13.64
CA GLY A 115 6.68 -3.37 13.85
C GLY A 115 6.23 -2.26 12.91
N ALA A 116 6.68 -1.04 13.16
CA ALA A 116 6.27 0.10 12.34
C ALA A 116 6.76 -0.06 10.90
N HIS A 117 5.82 -0.09 9.95
CA HIS A 117 6.15 -0.15 8.53
C HIS A 117 4.94 0.21 7.68
N LEU A 118 5.20 0.63 6.43
CA LEU A 118 4.19 0.71 5.39
C LEU A 118 4.26 -0.58 4.57
N HIS A 119 3.12 -1.25 4.43
CA HIS A 119 2.96 -2.32 3.44
C HIS A 119 2.20 -1.73 2.26
N LEU A 120 2.75 -1.87 1.04
CA LEU A 120 2.14 -1.32 -0.16
C LEU A 120 2.02 -2.41 -1.22
N SER A 121 0.81 -2.54 -1.78
CA SER A 121 0.56 -3.46 -2.90
C SER A 121 0.10 -2.65 -4.11
N ILE A 122 0.50 -3.10 -5.29
CA ILE A 122 0.00 -2.57 -6.56
C ILE A 122 -0.62 -3.74 -7.33
N GLY A 123 -1.84 -3.56 -7.79
CA GLY A 123 -2.55 -4.60 -8.51
C GLY A 123 -3.16 -4.10 -9.80
N LYS A 124 -3.42 -5.04 -10.71
CA LYS A 124 -4.04 -4.75 -12.00
C LYS A 124 -5.51 -4.42 -11.81
N ALA A 125 -5.97 -3.31 -12.39
CA ALA A 125 -7.37 -2.94 -12.38
C ALA A 125 -8.14 -3.85 -13.34
N ASN A 126 -8.87 -4.81 -12.76
CA ASN A 126 -9.67 -5.77 -13.50
C ASN A 126 -11.02 -5.95 -12.79
N LYS A 127 -11.63 -7.12 -12.88
CA LYS A 127 -12.93 -7.39 -12.24
C LYS A 127 -12.92 -7.20 -10.72
N THR A 128 -11.76 -7.33 -10.07
CA THR A 128 -11.65 -7.15 -8.62
C THR A 128 -11.67 -5.68 -8.22
N PHE A 129 -11.53 -4.76 -9.16
CA PHE A 129 -11.44 -3.33 -8.88
C PHE A 129 -12.66 -2.80 -8.13
N SER A 130 -13.82 -3.37 -8.33
CA SER A 130 -15.05 -2.99 -7.63
C SER A 130 -15.30 -3.80 -6.35
N ASN A 131 -14.45 -4.78 -6.06
CA ASN A 131 -14.59 -5.64 -4.89
C ASN A 131 -14.02 -4.94 -3.65
N PRO A 132 -14.80 -4.73 -2.57
CA PRO A 132 -14.30 -4.10 -1.36
C PRO A 132 -13.19 -4.92 -0.67
N ASN A 133 -13.05 -6.21 -0.99
CA ASN A 133 -11.99 -7.07 -0.46
C ASN A 133 -10.79 -7.18 -1.40
N ILE A 134 -10.54 -6.15 -2.18
CA ILE A 134 -9.45 -6.14 -3.16
C ILE A 134 -8.07 -6.41 -2.55
N HIS A 135 -7.90 -6.11 -1.24
CA HIS A 135 -6.68 -6.43 -0.50
C HIS A 135 -6.42 -7.94 -0.42
N LEU A 136 -7.42 -8.76 -0.77
CA LEU A 136 -7.30 -10.21 -0.86
C LEU A 136 -7.14 -10.71 -2.30
N ALA A 137 -6.85 -9.79 -3.24
CA ALA A 137 -6.66 -10.13 -4.65
C ALA A 137 -5.64 -11.26 -4.82
N ALA A 138 -5.80 -12.06 -5.87
CA ALA A 138 -4.87 -13.15 -6.18
C ALA A 138 -3.46 -12.59 -6.40
N TYR A 139 -2.44 -13.31 -5.93
CA TYR A 139 -1.05 -12.87 -6.09
C TYR A 139 -0.72 -12.58 -7.57
N THR A 140 -1.27 -13.36 -8.49
CA THR A 140 -1.03 -13.19 -9.94
C THR A 140 -1.59 -11.89 -10.51
N ASP A 141 -2.49 -11.21 -9.78
CA ASP A 141 -3.03 -9.91 -10.17
C ASP A 141 -2.18 -8.76 -9.63
N LEU A 142 -1.16 -9.06 -8.83
CA LEU A 142 -0.26 -8.07 -8.24
C LEU A 142 0.98 -7.90 -9.08
N VAL A 143 1.61 -6.73 -8.98
CA VAL A 143 2.90 -6.45 -9.62
C VAL A 143 3.90 -6.02 -8.55
N ASP A 144 5.19 -6.17 -8.85
CA ASP A 144 6.26 -5.74 -7.96
C ASP A 144 6.25 -4.22 -7.85
N PRO A 145 5.96 -3.65 -6.65
CA PRO A 145 5.86 -2.20 -6.49
C PRO A 145 7.15 -1.47 -6.87
N ILE A 146 8.31 -2.00 -6.50
CA ILE A 146 9.59 -1.35 -6.80
C ILE A 146 9.80 -1.28 -8.31
N LYS A 147 9.61 -2.39 -9.01
CA LYS A 147 9.76 -2.43 -10.48
C LYS A 147 8.78 -1.48 -11.15
N HIS A 148 7.54 -1.43 -10.68
CA HIS A 148 6.51 -0.56 -11.26
C HIS A 148 6.85 0.91 -11.04
N ILE A 149 7.28 1.28 -9.84
CA ILE A 149 7.70 2.65 -9.52
C ILE A 149 8.91 3.04 -10.37
N GLU A 150 9.95 2.19 -10.41
CA GLU A 150 11.18 2.49 -11.17
C GLU A 150 10.92 2.65 -12.67
N ALA A 151 10.01 1.87 -13.23
CA ALA A 151 9.67 1.94 -14.66
C ALA A 151 8.84 3.18 -15.02
N ASN A 152 8.26 3.87 -14.03
CA ASN A 152 7.30 4.95 -14.27
C ASN A 152 7.64 6.24 -13.49
N LYS A 153 8.87 6.44 -13.16
CA LYS A 153 9.32 7.68 -12.49
C LYS A 153 9.22 8.91 -13.39
#